data_4749787998106aaa449d4c900c045b0c
#
_entry.id   4749787998106aaa449d4c900c045b0c
#
_cell.length_a   1.000
_cell.length_b   1.000
_cell.length_c   1.000
_cell.angle_alpha   90.00
_cell.angle_beta   90.00
_cell.angle_gamma   90.00
#
_symmetry.space_group_name_H-M   'P 1'
#
loop_
_entity.id
_entity.type
_entity.pdbx_description
1 polymer ?
#
loop_
_entity_poly.entity_id
_entity_poly.type
_entity_poly.pdbx_seq_one_letter_code
_entity_poly.pdbx_strand_id
1 'polypeptide(L)'
;MKRFYMLLLAALLIMTFCACQKTEEAPAETAAPEVAATEAAAPVAEEVRTAQVVETGSGVTVLRANDWADEYPEIYASYMANNENTEIHDYTKDYPMIPIVYEGMAFSKFYGSARGHVYTVEDVTATGRPHALANCFSCKTPDFTAKVNELGDAAYTIPFEDMLSEVNESVSCYNGHANTGDQLVVTHTYLSDAMGEDLQKVAPETLSCAQCHVEYYFAPATKATTLPYQNLATMTPDAILDYYNRTIVDGQPFADYTNPRSGVRQIKVQHPEFETYMGEGSVHKDTFTCADCHMGEAVAADGTTYISHTWMSPLDNEALMSGTCAECHTDLVGEVRAIQEETERRTYAIGYLLEGLTEKLVKAVESGEYT
;
A
#
# COMPACT_ATOMS: atom_id res chain seq x y z
N MET A 1 2.96 10.07 -55.79
CA MET A 1 1.77 10.67 -55.20
C MET A 1 1.64 10.49 -53.67
N LYS A 2 2.19 9.45 -53.04
CA LYS A 2 2.06 9.26 -51.56
C LYS A 2 2.94 10.19 -50.69
N ARG A 3 3.96 10.80 -51.21
CA ARG A 3 4.86 11.71 -50.45
C ARG A 3 4.35 13.17 -50.42
N PHE A 4 3.39 13.54 -51.27
CA PHE A 4 2.83 14.89 -51.31
C PHE A 4 1.71 15.12 -50.29
N TYR A 5 1.01 14.06 -49.91
CA TYR A 5 -0.06 14.13 -48.90
C TYR A 5 0.48 14.20 -47.45
N MET A 6 1.66 13.65 -47.19
CA MET A 6 2.28 13.74 -45.87
C MET A 6 2.80 15.13 -45.50
N LEU A 7 3.24 15.90 -46.49
CA LEU A 7 3.69 17.29 -46.31
C LEU A 7 2.55 18.29 -46.10
N LEU A 8 1.36 18.03 -46.68
CA LEU A 8 0.20 18.85 -46.46
C LEU A 8 -0.47 18.64 -45.06
N LEU A 9 -0.38 17.44 -44.49
CA LEU A 9 -0.87 17.16 -43.13
C LEU A 9 0.03 17.78 -42.06
N ALA A 10 1.33 17.81 -42.27
CA ALA A 10 2.30 18.46 -41.37
C ALA A 10 2.14 20.00 -41.38
N ALA A 11 1.81 20.59 -42.50
CA ALA A 11 1.57 22.04 -42.60
C ALA A 11 0.26 22.48 -41.94
N LEU A 12 -0.78 21.63 -41.93
CA LEU A 12 -2.06 21.93 -41.29
C LEU A 12 -2.00 21.84 -39.76
N LEU A 13 -1.10 21.01 -39.17
CA LEU A 13 -0.88 20.90 -37.73
C LEU A 13 -0.06 22.06 -37.14
N ILE A 14 0.72 22.77 -37.94
CA ILE A 14 1.52 23.92 -37.48
C ILE A 14 0.75 25.21 -37.44
N MET A 15 -0.39 25.31 -38.15
CA MET A 15 -1.19 26.54 -38.21
C MET A 15 -2.28 26.63 -37.10
N THR A 16 -2.45 25.62 -36.27
CA THR A 16 -3.45 25.65 -35.16
C THR A 16 -2.89 26.05 -33.81
N PHE A 17 -1.59 26.37 -33.72
CA PHE A 17 -0.97 26.75 -32.44
C PHE A 17 -0.58 28.24 -32.33
N CYS A 18 -1.02 29.09 -33.26
CA CYS A 18 -0.60 30.51 -33.28
C CYS A 18 -1.78 31.47 -33.30
N ALA A 19 -2.78 31.28 -32.44
CA ALA A 19 -3.80 32.28 -32.20
C ALA A 19 -4.42 32.14 -30.82
N CYS A 20 -3.83 32.75 -29.82
CA CYS A 20 -4.42 33.37 -28.66
C CYS A 20 -3.33 33.96 -27.74
N GLN A 21 -2.72 35.04 -28.15
CA GLN A 21 -2.16 36.03 -27.22
C GLN A 21 -3.06 37.26 -27.33
N LYS A 22 -3.98 37.39 -26.38
CA LYS A 22 -4.60 38.67 -26.05
C LYS A 22 -3.79 39.24 -24.85
N THR A 23 -3.12 40.34 -25.13
CA THR A 23 -2.63 41.25 -24.11
C THR A 23 -3.82 41.93 -23.47
N GLU A 24 -4.08 41.71 -22.21
CA GLU A 24 -4.98 42.48 -21.37
C GLU A 24 -4.16 43.35 -20.40
N GLU A 25 -4.44 44.64 -20.44
CA GLU A 25 -3.79 45.64 -19.54
C GLU A 25 -4.19 45.36 -18.09
N ALA A 26 -3.21 45.55 -17.21
CA ALA A 26 -3.40 45.44 -15.77
C ALA A 26 -4.23 46.58 -15.21
N PRO A 27 -5.24 46.34 -14.36
CA PRO A 27 -5.87 47.36 -13.55
C PRO A 27 -5.02 47.72 -12.32
N ALA A 28 -5.08 48.98 -11.97
CA ALA A 28 -4.32 49.63 -10.91
C ALA A 28 -4.45 48.96 -9.52
N GLU A 29 -3.32 48.88 -8.89
CA GLU A 29 -3.06 48.44 -7.52
C GLU A 29 -3.88 49.25 -6.50
N THR A 30 -4.83 48.60 -5.83
CA THR A 30 -5.48 49.10 -4.64
C THR A 30 -4.81 48.44 -3.45
N ALA A 31 -4.17 49.24 -2.61
CA ALA A 31 -3.47 48.79 -1.41
C ALA A 31 -4.41 48.04 -0.46
N ALA A 32 -4.07 46.78 -0.17
CA ALA A 32 -4.70 46.01 0.89
C ALA A 32 -4.18 46.46 2.28
N PRO A 33 -5.00 46.39 3.34
CA PRO A 33 -4.56 46.76 4.67
C PRO A 33 -3.53 45.76 5.21
N GLU A 34 -2.48 46.32 5.81
CA GLU A 34 -1.40 45.63 6.50
C GLU A 34 -1.97 44.82 7.68
N VAL A 35 -2.06 43.51 7.50
CA VAL A 35 -2.38 42.57 8.58
C VAL A 35 -1.09 42.35 9.37
N ALA A 36 -1.11 42.76 10.64
CA ALA A 36 -0.01 42.55 11.56
C ALA A 36 0.38 41.05 11.58
N ALA A 37 1.62 40.77 11.22
CA ALA A 37 2.19 39.45 11.32
C ALA A 37 2.20 39.04 12.81
N THR A 38 1.36 38.06 13.14
CA THR A 38 1.49 37.33 14.41
C THR A 38 2.77 36.50 14.27
N GLU A 39 3.69 36.74 15.21
CA GLU A 39 4.97 36.05 15.28
C GLU A 39 4.69 34.55 15.38
N ALA A 40 4.95 33.82 14.32
CA ALA A 40 4.84 32.36 14.31
C ALA A 40 5.81 31.83 15.37
N ALA A 41 5.30 31.05 16.31
CA ALA A 41 6.14 30.34 17.27
C ALA A 41 7.20 29.55 16.50
N ALA A 42 8.46 29.72 16.91
CA ALA A 42 9.56 28.95 16.32
C ALA A 42 9.23 27.46 16.42
N PRO A 43 9.45 26.65 15.36
CA PRO A 43 9.22 25.21 15.45
C PRO A 43 10.05 24.67 16.60
N VAL A 44 9.38 24.03 17.55
CA VAL A 44 10.05 23.20 18.57
C VAL A 44 10.86 22.19 17.77
N ALA A 45 12.16 22.12 17.99
CA ALA A 45 12.99 21.12 17.33
C ALA A 45 12.43 19.74 17.71
N GLU A 46 11.75 19.11 16.77
CA GLU A 46 11.24 17.76 16.92
C GLU A 46 12.45 16.86 17.13
N GLU A 47 12.51 16.18 18.25
CA GLU A 47 13.55 15.21 18.54
C GLU A 47 13.48 14.15 17.42
N VAL A 48 14.51 14.03 16.60
CA VAL A 48 14.55 13.06 15.50
C VAL A 48 14.45 11.69 16.11
N ARG A 49 13.24 11.12 16.09
CA ARG A 49 12.99 9.77 16.58
C ARG A 49 13.60 8.77 15.59
N THR A 50 14.55 8.00 16.08
CA THR A 50 15.22 6.97 15.30
C THR A 50 14.31 5.75 15.17
N ALA A 51 14.13 5.24 13.96
CA ALA A 51 13.39 4.01 13.74
C ALA A 51 14.10 2.83 14.45
N GLN A 52 13.35 2.14 15.29
CA GLN A 52 13.81 0.93 15.96
C GLN A 52 13.42 -0.30 15.14
N VAL A 53 14.28 -1.30 15.14
CA VAL A 53 14.03 -2.60 14.50
C VAL A 53 14.01 -3.66 15.57
N VAL A 54 13.09 -4.61 15.47
CA VAL A 54 13.00 -5.72 16.43
C VAL A 54 14.29 -6.54 16.48
N GLU A 55 14.66 -6.99 17.66
CA GLU A 55 15.74 -7.97 17.83
C GLU A 55 15.26 -9.34 17.36
N THR A 56 16.08 -10.00 16.54
CA THR A 56 15.81 -11.37 16.08
C THR A 56 16.42 -12.39 17.05
N GLY A 57 15.74 -13.51 17.24
CA GLY A 57 16.20 -14.58 18.10
C GLY A 57 15.07 -15.43 18.66
N SER A 58 15.43 -16.48 19.41
CA SER A 58 14.48 -17.40 20.01
C SER A 58 13.88 -16.86 21.33
N GLY A 59 12.63 -17.26 21.60
CA GLY A 59 12.00 -17.01 22.90
C GLY A 59 11.28 -15.67 23.02
N VAL A 60 10.96 -15.01 21.90
CA VAL A 60 10.14 -13.80 21.89
C VAL A 60 8.70 -14.18 22.28
N THR A 61 8.24 -13.68 23.42
CA THR A 61 6.82 -13.76 23.80
C THR A 61 6.08 -12.59 23.16
N VAL A 62 4.99 -12.86 22.47
CA VAL A 62 4.09 -11.85 21.93
C VAL A 62 3.06 -11.47 23.00
N LEU A 63 3.09 -10.21 23.46
CA LEU A 63 1.99 -9.66 24.25
C LEU A 63 0.78 -9.44 23.33
N ARG A 64 -0.37 -9.88 23.77
CA ARG A 64 -1.63 -9.81 23.04
C ARG A 64 -2.28 -8.44 23.17
N ALA A 65 -3.12 -8.08 22.22
CA ALA A 65 -3.86 -6.81 22.32
C ALA A 65 -4.59 -6.70 23.68
N ASN A 66 -5.17 -7.79 24.17
CA ASN A 66 -5.87 -7.81 25.45
C ASN A 66 -4.96 -7.59 26.68
N ASP A 67 -3.66 -7.89 26.57
CA ASP A 67 -2.71 -7.66 27.66
C ASP A 67 -2.44 -6.16 27.91
N TRP A 68 -2.73 -5.32 26.91
CA TRP A 68 -2.59 -3.86 26.94
C TRP A 68 -3.88 -3.13 27.37
N ALA A 69 -5.02 -3.84 27.47
CA ALA A 69 -6.33 -3.22 27.68
C ALA A 69 -6.42 -2.38 28.96
N ASP A 70 -5.78 -2.81 30.04
CA ASP A 70 -5.80 -2.10 31.33
C ASP A 70 -4.88 -0.87 31.31
N GLU A 71 -3.77 -0.92 30.56
CA GLU A 71 -2.78 0.17 30.48
C GLU A 71 -3.20 1.23 29.47
N TYR A 72 -3.79 0.83 28.35
CA TYR A 72 -4.21 1.70 27.24
C TYR A 72 -5.70 1.49 26.87
N PRO A 73 -6.66 1.73 27.80
CA PRO A 73 -8.06 1.34 27.60
C PRO A 73 -8.73 2.00 26.39
N GLU A 74 -8.45 3.28 26.13
CA GLU A 74 -9.07 4.04 25.03
C GLU A 74 -8.50 3.59 23.68
N ILE A 75 -7.17 3.35 23.62
CA ILE A 75 -6.51 2.81 22.43
C ILE A 75 -7.03 1.41 22.13
N TYR A 76 -7.10 0.53 23.15
CA TYR A 76 -7.66 -0.81 23.02
C TYR A 76 -9.12 -0.79 22.56
N ALA A 77 -9.94 0.10 23.11
CA ALA A 77 -11.34 0.24 22.70
C ALA A 77 -11.44 0.67 21.22
N SER A 78 -10.60 1.62 20.77
CA SER A 78 -10.58 2.04 19.36
C SER A 78 -10.09 0.93 18.44
N TYR A 79 -9.10 0.14 18.85
CA TYR A 79 -8.68 -1.07 18.13
C TYR A 79 -9.82 -2.08 18.00
N MET A 80 -10.56 -2.34 19.07
CA MET A 80 -11.69 -3.28 19.07
C MET A 80 -12.88 -2.81 18.23
N ALA A 81 -13.04 -1.49 18.00
CA ALA A 81 -14.07 -0.94 17.11
C ALA A 81 -13.94 -1.43 15.66
N ASN A 82 -12.74 -1.83 15.22
CA ASN A 82 -12.52 -2.43 13.89
C ASN A 82 -13.34 -3.72 13.68
N ASN A 83 -13.81 -4.38 14.72
CA ASN A 83 -14.67 -5.56 14.60
C ASN A 83 -16.08 -5.26 14.05
N GLU A 84 -16.46 -3.99 13.94
CA GLU A 84 -17.76 -3.59 13.39
C GLU A 84 -17.85 -3.78 11.87
N ASN A 85 -16.71 -3.78 11.15
CA ASN A 85 -16.66 -3.99 9.70
C ASN A 85 -16.69 -5.50 9.38
N THR A 86 -17.87 -6.05 9.16
CA THR A 86 -18.07 -7.50 8.96
C THR A 86 -18.29 -7.92 7.50
N GLU A 87 -18.46 -6.98 6.58
CA GLU A 87 -18.82 -7.26 5.19
C GLU A 87 -17.60 -7.50 4.30
N ILE A 88 -17.65 -8.56 3.49
CA ILE A 88 -16.68 -8.83 2.44
C ILE A 88 -17.32 -8.56 1.09
N HIS A 89 -16.73 -7.65 0.34
CA HIS A 89 -17.10 -7.37 -1.03
C HIS A 89 -16.23 -8.17 -1.99
N ASP A 90 -16.84 -8.82 -2.99
CA ASP A 90 -16.11 -9.63 -3.97
C ASP A 90 -15.82 -8.81 -5.24
N TYR A 91 -14.60 -8.33 -5.36
CA TYR A 91 -14.14 -7.53 -6.49
C TYR A 91 -14.18 -8.25 -7.85
N THR A 92 -14.27 -9.58 -7.90
CA THR A 92 -14.44 -10.28 -9.17
C THR A 92 -15.80 -9.98 -9.83
N LYS A 93 -16.76 -9.45 -9.06
CA LYS A 93 -18.06 -9.02 -9.57
C LYS A 93 -18.01 -7.63 -10.18
N ASP A 94 -17.21 -6.75 -9.61
CA ASP A 94 -17.04 -5.38 -10.11
C ASP A 94 -16.07 -5.33 -11.28
N TYR A 95 -15.02 -6.16 -11.22
CA TYR A 95 -13.96 -6.25 -12.23
C TYR A 95 -13.99 -7.61 -12.94
N PRO A 96 -14.95 -7.83 -13.86
CA PRO A 96 -15.15 -9.14 -14.52
C PRO A 96 -13.98 -9.59 -15.38
N MET A 97 -13.03 -8.71 -15.70
CA MET A 97 -11.79 -9.06 -16.37
C MET A 97 -10.79 -9.83 -15.47
N ILE A 98 -10.91 -9.74 -14.14
CA ILE A 98 -9.99 -10.40 -13.19
C ILE A 98 -9.90 -11.91 -13.43
N PRO A 99 -11.00 -12.68 -13.52
CA PRO A 99 -10.95 -14.12 -13.78
C PRO A 99 -10.21 -14.50 -15.07
N ILE A 100 -10.21 -13.64 -16.07
CA ILE A 100 -9.59 -13.87 -17.39
C ILE A 100 -8.11 -13.49 -17.37
N VAL A 101 -7.82 -12.25 -16.94
CA VAL A 101 -6.45 -11.71 -16.92
C VAL A 101 -5.56 -12.47 -15.94
N TYR A 102 -6.13 -12.83 -14.78
CA TYR A 102 -5.41 -13.56 -13.72
C TYR A 102 -5.65 -15.09 -13.75
N GLU A 103 -6.13 -15.64 -14.87
CA GLU A 103 -6.33 -17.08 -14.99
C GLU A 103 -5.04 -17.86 -14.65
N GLY A 104 -5.14 -18.83 -13.74
CA GLY A 104 -4.00 -19.53 -13.16
C GLY A 104 -3.50 -18.97 -11.83
N MET A 105 -3.89 -17.76 -11.47
CA MET A 105 -3.65 -17.15 -10.19
C MET A 105 -4.86 -17.35 -9.26
N ALA A 106 -4.61 -17.49 -7.98
CA ALA A 106 -5.68 -17.68 -6.99
C ALA A 106 -6.72 -16.54 -6.96
N PHE A 107 -6.31 -15.31 -7.26
CA PHE A 107 -7.19 -14.14 -7.37
C PHE A 107 -8.27 -14.26 -8.45
N SER A 108 -8.05 -15.03 -9.51
CA SER A 108 -9.06 -15.28 -10.54
C SER A 108 -10.29 -16.01 -10.02
N LYS A 109 -10.20 -16.65 -8.86
CA LYS A 109 -11.29 -17.43 -8.27
C LYS A 109 -12.06 -16.66 -7.21
N PHE A 110 -11.37 -15.78 -6.51
CA PHE A 110 -11.94 -14.96 -5.46
C PHE A 110 -10.99 -13.82 -5.12
N TYR A 111 -11.51 -12.60 -5.08
CA TYR A 111 -10.78 -11.40 -4.68
C TYR A 111 -11.67 -10.55 -3.77
N GLY A 112 -11.67 -10.87 -2.48
CA GLY A 112 -12.46 -10.17 -1.47
C GLY A 112 -11.78 -8.91 -0.97
N SER A 113 -12.58 -7.90 -0.63
CA SER A 113 -12.13 -6.72 0.12
C SER A 113 -11.59 -7.12 1.48
N ALA A 114 -10.61 -6.38 1.97
CA ALA A 114 -10.18 -6.49 3.36
C ALA A 114 -11.25 -5.89 4.29
N ARG A 115 -11.52 -6.55 5.41
CA ARG A 115 -12.41 -6.04 6.47
C ARG A 115 -11.67 -5.21 7.53
N GLY A 116 -10.34 -5.21 7.49
CA GLY A 116 -9.46 -4.53 8.42
C GLY A 116 -8.55 -5.50 9.18
N HIS A 117 -7.69 -4.92 10.02
CA HIS A 117 -6.58 -5.61 10.66
C HIS A 117 -7.02 -6.76 11.58
N VAL A 118 -8.12 -6.60 12.27
CA VAL A 118 -8.66 -7.61 13.21
C VAL A 118 -9.20 -8.87 12.53
N TYR A 119 -9.44 -8.83 11.22
CA TYR A 119 -9.96 -9.95 10.44
C TYR A 119 -8.92 -10.64 9.56
N THR A 120 -7.67 -10.21 9.58
CA THR A 120 -6.65 -10.68 8.63
C THR A 120 -6.41 -12.19 8.65
N VAL A 121 -6.51 -12.84 9.81
CA VAL A 121 -6.38 -14.30 9.95
C VAL A 121 -7.64 -15.00 9.47
N GLU A 122 -8.82 -14.52 9.86
CA GLU A 122 -10.08 -15.07 9.40
C GLU A 122 -10.21 -14.98 7.88
N ASP A 123 -9.88 -13.81 7.29
CA ASP A 123 -9.98 -13.60 5.85
C ASP A 123 -9.01 -14.47 5.06
N VAL A 124 -7.78 -14.69 5.55
CA VAL A 124 -6.83 -15.56 4.86
C VAL A 124 -7.21 -17.05 4.99
N THR A 125 -7.88 -17.44 6.05
CA THR A 125 -8.34 -18.84 6.23
C THR A 125 -9.64 -19.14 5.50
N ALA A 126 -10.58 -18.18 5.47
CA ALA A 126 -11.88 -18.32 4.81
C ALA A 126 -11.86 -18.14 3.29
N THR A 127 -10.75 -17.66 2.73
CA THR A 127 -10.64 -17.43 1.28
C THR A 127 -10.76 -18.73 0.48
N GLY A 128 -11.43 -18.68 -0.67
CA GLY A 128 -11.43 -19.79 -1.65
C GLY A 128 -10.09 -20.02 -2.37
N ARG A 129 -9.05 -19.26 -2.03
CA ARG A 129 -7.71 -19.40 -2.59
C ARG A 129 -6.96 -20.54 -1.92
N PRO A 130 -6.25 -21.42 -2.68
CA PRO A 130 -5.42 -22.46 -2.07
C PRO A 130 -4.25 -21.81 -1.31
N HIS A 131 -3.99 -22.26 -0.11
CA HIS A 131 -2.85 -21.88 0.72
C HIS A 131 -2.17 -23.18 1.23
N ALA A 132 -0.89 -23.28 1.01
CA ALA A 132 -0.13 -24.47 1.37
C ALA A 132 0.92 -24.19 2.44
N LEU A 133 1.45 -22.96 2.50
CA LEU A 133 2.58 -22.59 3.33
C LEU A 133 2.25 -21.34 4.16
N ALA A 134 3.00 -21.17 5.24
CA ALA A 134 2.84 -20.10 6.21
C ALA A 134 3.15 -18.69 5.66
N ASN A 135 3.79 -18.58 4.48
CA ASN A 135 4.00 -17.29 3.84
C ASN A 135 2.69 -16.49 3.59
N CYS A 136 1.54 -17.14 3.59
CA CYS A 136 0.24 -16.47 3.56
C CYS A 136 -0.03 -15.61 4.82
N PHE A 137 0.66 -15.86 5.92
CA PHE A 137 0.52 -15.11 7.16
C PHE A 137 1.45 -13.88 7.27
N SER A 138 2.30 -13.57 6.29
CA SER A 138 3.34 -12.53 6.36
C SER A 138 2.68 -11.24 6.75
N CYS A 139 1.74 -10.66 6.60
CA CYS A 139 1.20 -9.39 7.10
C CYS A 139 -0.15 -9.61 7.81
N LYS A 140 -0.30 -10.72 8.54
CA LYS A 140 -1.61 -11.13 9.03
C LYS A 140 -1.70 -11.34 10.54
N THR A 141 -0.58 -11.60 11.20
CA THR A 141 -0.57 -11.97 12.61
C THR A 141 0.80 -11.71 13.25
N PRO A 142 0.83 -11.25 14.51
CA PRO A 142 2.09 -11.10 15.26
C PRO A 142 2.77 -12.44 15.52
N ASP A 143 2.02 -13.53 15.61
CA ASP A 143 2.57 -14.88 15.84
C ASP A 143 3.50 -15.30 14.71
N PHE A 144 3.11 -15.07 13.46
CA PHE A 144 3.99 -15.38 12.33
C PHE A 144 5.15 -14.39 12.22
N THR A 145 4.95 -13.12 12.54
CA THR A 145 6.03 -12.14 12.61
C THR A 145 7.10 -12.57 13.61
N ALA A 146 6.71 -12.98 14.82
CA ALA A 146 7.63 -13.51 15.83
C ALA A 146 8.30 -14.81 15.36
N LYS A 147 7.57 -15.68 14.67
CA LYS A 147 8.11 -16.94 14.12
C LYS A 147 9.18 -16.66 13.04
N VAL A 148 8.99 -15.66 12.19
CA VAL A 148 10.00 -15.23 11.21
C VAL A 148 11.21 -14.65 11.92
N ASN A 149 11.04 -13.85 12.96
CA ASN A 149 12.13 -13.28 13.73
C ASN A 149 12.94 -14.36 14.50
N GLU A 150 12.30 -15.49 14.82
CA GLU A 150 12.95 -16.64 15.46
C GLU A 150 13.69 -17.53 14.46
N LEU A 151 13.06 -17.88 13.34
CA LEU A 151 13.51 -18.93 12.41
C LEU A 151 14.06 -18.41 11.08
N GLY A 152 13.93 -17.09 10.81
CA GLY A 152 14.27 -16.52 9.52
C GLY A 152 13.42 -17.10 8.38
N ASP A 153 14.03 -17.28 7.23
CA ASP A 153 13.38 -17.80 6.03
C ASP A 153 12.69 -19.17 6.20
N ALA A 154 13.14 -19.99 7.15
CA ALA A 154 12.54 -21.29 7.40
C ALA A 154 11.08 -21.21 7.85
N ALA A 155 10.67 -20.10 8.49
CA ALA A 155 9.29 -19.87 8.90
C ALA A 155 8.32 -19.87 7.72
N TYR A 156 8.70 -19.33 6.57
CA TYR A 156 7.83 -19.18 5.41
C TYR A 156 7.45 -20.51 4.73
N THR A 157 8.18 -21.57 5.00
CA THR A 157 7.94 -22.92 4.44
C THR A 157 7.24 -23.87 5.40
N ILE A 158 6.90 -23.42 6.60
CA ILE A 158 6.03 -24.20 7.52
C ILE A 158 4.69 -24.47 6.79
N PRO A 159 4.11 -25.68 6.88
CA PRO A 159 2.77 -25.92 6.37
C PRO A 159 1.75 -24.95 6.95
N PHE A 160 0.81 -24.49 6.14
CA PHE A 160 -0.18 -23.48 6.54
C PHE A 160 -0.95 -23.89 7.80
N GLU A 161 -1.45 -25.13 7.84
CA GLU A 161 -2.24 -25.64 8.96
C GLU A 161 -1.42 -25.76 10.25
N ASP A 162 -0.15 -26.11 10.13
CA ASP A 162 0.75 -26.18 11.29
C ASP A 162 0.95 -24.80 11.90
N MET A 163 1.21 -23.79 11.04
CA MET A 163 1.32 -22.41 11.52
C MET A 163 0.00 -21.87 12.06
N LEU A 164 -1.14 -22.16 11.40
CA LEU A 164 -2.46 -21.73 11.84
C LEU A 164 -2.76 -22.22 13.26
N SER A 165 -2.31 -23.41 13.62
CA SER A 165 -2.49 -23.94 14.97
C SER A 165 -1.73 -23.18 16.07
N GLU A 166 -0.75 -22.36 15.69
CA GLU A 166 0.03 -21.52 16.59
C GLU A 166 -0.46 -20.07 16.61
N VAL A 167 -1.33 -19.66 15.67
CA VAL A 167 -1.87 -18.31 15.55
C VAL A 167 -2.94 -18.07 16.62
N ASN A 168 -2.83 -16.95 17.33
CA ASN A 168 -3.76 -16.60 18.40
C ASN A 168 -4.57 -15.32 18.12
N GLU A 169 -4.05 -14.43 17.30
CA GLU A 169 -4.74 -13.18 16.93
C GLU A 169 -4.33 -12.68 15.55
N SER A 170 -5.16 -11.84 14.96
CA SER A 170 -4.87 -11.06 13.76
C SER A 170 -3.85 -9.96 14.03
N VAL A 171 -3.60 -9.06 13.06
CA VAL A 171 -2.73 -7.89 13.27
C VAL A 171 -3.16 -7.13 14.52
N SER A 172 -2.20 -6.86 15.40
CA SER A 172 -2.43 -6.27 16.72
C SER A 172 -1.26 -5.37 17.14
N CYS A 173 -1.27 -4.94 18.40
CA CYS A 173 -0.29 -4.02 18.99
C CYS A 173 1.16 -4.43 18.71
N TYR A 174 1.50 -5.72 18.81
CA TYR A 174 2.85 -6.21 18.59
C TYR A 174 3.40 -5.88 17.20
N ASN A 175 2.57 -5.86 16.16
CA ASN A 175 3.02 -5.59 14.79
C ASN A 175 3.62 -4.19 14.61
N GLY A 176 3.18 -3.21 15.38
CA GLY A 176 3.71 -1.84 15.35
C GLY A 176 4.60 -1.47 16.52
N HIS A 177 4.45 -2.16 17.67
CA HIS A 177 5.08 -1.79 18.94
C HIS A 177 6.02 -2.85 19.52
N ALA A 178 6.10 -4.06 18.89
CA ALA A 178 6.67 -5.21 19.55
C ALA A 178 6.01 -5.40 20.96
N ASN A 179 6.78 -5.37 22.03
CA ASN A 179 6.25 -5.43 23.40
C ASN A 179 6.55 -4.15 24.20
N THR A 180 6.70 -2.99 23.52
CA THR A 180 7.19 -1.76 24.16
C THR A 180 6.10 -0.72 24.47
N GLY A 181 4.88 -0.91 23.97
CA GLY A 181 3.73 -0.05 24.21
C GLY A 181 3.84 1.39 23.68
N ASP A 182 4.80 2.14 24.17
CA ASP A 182 5.01 3.56 23.87
C ASP A 182 6.00 3.84 22.71
N GLN A 183 6.61 2.78 22.15
CA GLN A 183 7.58 2.91 21.07
C GLN A 183 7.09 2.20 19.81
N LEU A 184 7.38 2.80 18.66
CA LEU A 184 7.17 2.16 17.36
C LEU A 184 8.41 1.36 16.96
N VAL A 185 8.18 0.12 16.54
CA VAL A 185 9.22 -0.83 16.20
C VAL A 185 8.91 -1.49 14.86
N VAL A 186 9.84 -1.47 13.93
CA VAL A 186 9.76 -2.26 12.71
C VAL A 186 9.96 -3.74 13.07
N THR A 187 8.88 -4.49 13.05
CA THR A 187 8.86 -5.91 13.47
C THR A 187 9.09 -6.86 12.30
N HIS A 188 8.97 -6.40 11.06
CA HIS A 188 9.22 -7.17 9.84
C HIS A 188 10.59 -6.83 9.28
N THR A 189 11.56 -7.72 9.48
CA THR A 189 12.97 -7.49 9.11
C THR A 189 13.19 -7.31 7.62
N TYR A 190 12.34 -7.86 6.75
CA TYR A 190 12.46 -7.65 5.30
C TYR A 190 12.39 -6.16 4.89
N LEU A 191 11.65 -5.32 5.65
CA LEU A 191 11.62 -3.89 5.39
C LEU A 191 12.96 -3.24 5.75
N SER A 192 13.48 -3.51 6.95
CA SER A 192 14.78 -2.98 7.38
C SER A 192 15.91 -3.46 6.48
N ASP A 193 15.88 -4.71 6.04
CA ASP A 193 16.88 -5.28 5.12
C ASP A 193 16.86 -4.60 3.76
N ALA A 194 15.66 -4.32 3.22
CA ALA A 194 15.51 -3.62 1.94
C ALA A 194 15.86 -2.14 2.03
N MET A 195 15.51 -1.48 3.14
CA MET A 195 15.73 -0.03 3.27
C MET A 195 17.16 0.33 3.69
N GLY A 196 17.83 -0.55 4.45
CA GLY A 196 19.18 -0.30 4.95
C GLY A 196 19.27 1.03 5.71
N GLU A 197 20.24 1.88 5.35
CA GLU A 197 20.43 3.19 6.00
C GLU A 197 19.28 4.17 5.74
N ASP A 198 18.52 3.98 4.66
CA ASP A 198 17.37 4.83 4.32
C ASP A 198 16.19 4.64 5.29
N LEU A 199 16.18 3.55 6.07
CA LEU A 199 15.18 3.33 7.11
C LEU A 199 15.10 4.51 8.09
N GLN A 200 16.25 5.08 8.43
CA GLN A 200 16.36 6.20 9.38
C GLN A 200 15.93 7.57 8.79
N LYS A 201 15.61 7.63 7.49
CA LYS A 201 15.09 8.83 6.81
C LYS A 201 13.58 8.89 6.79
N VAL A 202 12.90 7.84 7.28
CA VAL A 202 11.44 7.72 7.28
C VAL A 202 10.94 7.72 8.72
N ALA A 203 9.87 8.46 8.98
CA ALA A 203 9.28 8.53 10.31
C ALA A 203 8.79 7.15 10.79
N PRO A 204 8.99 6.80 12.07
CA PRO A 204 8.53 5.52 12.62
C PRO A 204 7.03 5.26 12.41
N GLU A 205 6.21 6.31 12.44
CA GLU A 205 4.76 6.26 12.21
C GLU A 205 4.39 5.87 10.76
N THR A 206 5.26 6.17 9.82
CA THR A 206 5.12 5.68 8.43
C THR A 206 5.65 4.25 8.32
N LEU A 207 6.81 3.96 8.94
CA LEU A 207 7.42 2.63 8.87
C LEU A 207 6.57 1.53 9.50
N SER A 208 5.84 1.85 10.57
CA SER A 208 4.92 0.89 11.22
C SER A 208 3.82 0.39 10.29
N CYS A 209 3.39 1.20 9.33
CA CYS A 209 2.45 0.83 8.28
C CYS A 209 3.15 0.18 7.08
N ALA A 210 4.26 0.79 6.65
CA ALA A 210 5.04 0.38 5.47
C ALA A 210 5.52 -1.08 5.54
N GLN A 211 5.75 -1.62 6.73
CA GLN A 211 6.17 -3.03 6.87
C GLN A 211 5.14 -4.06 6.36
N CYS A 212 3.89 -3.63 6.09
CA CYS A 212 2.85 -4.48 5.51
C CYS A 212 2.23 -3.84 4.26
N HIS A 213 2.07 -2.51 4.24
CA HIS A 213 1.55 -1.75 3.11
C HIS A 213 2.67 -1.35 2.15
N VAL A 214 3.26 -2.35 1.51
CA VAL A 214 4.48 -2.27 0.70
C VAL A 214 4.41 -3.27 -0.46
N GLU A 215 5.01 -2.92 -1.60
CA GLU A 215 5.15 -3.87 -2.71
C GLU A 215 6.11 -5.00 -2.34
N TYR A 216 5.70 -6.22 -2.53
CA TYR A 216 6.49 -7.40 -2.22
C TYR A 216 6.23 -8.57 -3.16
N TYR A 217 7.15 -9.51 -3.19
CA TYR A 217 6.97 -10.83 -3.78
C TYR A 217 7.48 -11.92 -2.84
N PHE A 218 7.13 -13.15 -3.12
CA PHE A 218 7.68 -14.30 -2.41
C PHE A 218 8.91 -14.84 -3.15
N ALA A 219 10.06 -14.83 -2.50
CA ALA A 219 11.29 -15.38 -3.08
C ALA A 219 11.07 -16.83 -3.55
N PRO A 220 11.38 -17.18 -4.79
CA PRO A 220 11.04 -18.50 -5.34
C PRO A 220 11.60 -19.68 -4.54
N ALA A 221 12.82 -19.52 -4.01
CA ALA A 221 13.51 -20.59 -3.29
C ALA A 221 13.03 -20.78 -1.84
N THR A 222 12.84 -19.69 -1.10
CA THR A 222 12.57 -19.70 0.35
C THR A 222 11.12 -19.39 0.69
N LYS A 223 10.36 -18.84 -0.26
CA LYS A 223 9.01 -18.30 -0.05
C LYS A 223 8.96 -17.11 0.90
N ALA A 224 10.12 -16.57 1.26
CA ALA A 224 10.22 -15.39 2.11
C ALA A 224 9.63 -14.16 1.41
N THR A 225 8.97 -13.32 2.19
CA THR A 225 8.55 -11.99 1.76
C THR A 225 9.80 -11.17 1.44
N THR A 226 9.85 -10.63 0.23
CA THR A 226 11.02 -9.90 -0.28
C THR A 226 10.55 -8.66 -1.02
N LEU A 227 11.22 -7.53 -0.79
CA LEU A 227 10.89 -6.29 -1.48
C LEU A 227 11.72 -6.16 -2.77
N PRO A 228 11.11 -5.65 -3.87
CA PRO A 228 11.79 -5.55 -5.17
C PRO A 228 12.65 -4.28 -5.29
N TYR A 229 13.23 -3.81 -4.18
CA TYR A 229 14.12 -2.64 -4.13
C TYR A 229 15.06 -2.72 -2.93
N GLN A 230 16.04 -1.79 -2.83
CA GLN A 230 17.08 -1.80 -1.80
C GLN A 230 17.26 -0.45 -1.07
N ASN A 231 16.48 0.57 -1.43
CA ASN A 231 16.51 1.91 -0.82
C ASN A 231 15.38 2.76 -1.41
N LEU A 232 15.15 3.95 -0.85
CA LEU A 232 14.13 4.89 -1.33
C LEU A 232 14.27 5.26 -2.80
N ALA A 233 15.49 5.41 -3.30
CA ALA A 233 15.71 5.81 -4.69
C ALA A 233 15.34 4.74 -5.72
N THR A 234 15.23 3.48 -5.29
CA THR A 234 14.91 2.33 -6.15
C THR A 234 13.46 1.85 -6.00
N MET A 235 12.60 2.60 -5.29
CA MET A 235 11.17 2.32 -5.10
C MET A 235 10.28 2.83 -6.25
N THR A 236 10.84 3.36 -7.32
CA THR A 236 10.04 3.83 -8.46
C THR A 236 9.47 2.66 -9.27
N PRO A 237 8.29 2.81 -9.91
CA PRO A 237 7.70 1.74 -10.72
C PRO A 237 8.65 1.16 -11.78
N ASP A 238 9.44 2.03 -12.45
CA ASP A 238 10.42 1.60 -13.46
C ASP A 238 11.57 0.80 -12.85
N ALA A 239 12.08 1.21 -11.69
CA ALA A 239 13.16 0.50 -11.00
C ALA A 239 12.68 -0.86 -10.45
N ILE A 240 11.45 -0.94 -9.95
CA ILE A 240 10.81 -2.18 -9.49
C ILE A 240 10.61 -3.14 -10.67
N LEU A 241 10.09 -2.66 -11.79
CA LEU A 241 9.95 -3.47 -13.01
C LEU A 241 11.31 -3.97 -13.51
N ASP A 242 12.32 -3.12 -13.48
CA ASP A 242 13.70 -3.47 -13.83
C ASP A 242 14.30 -4.52 -12.89
N TYR A 243 13.98 -4.45 -11.59
CA TYR A 243 14.36 -5.45 -10.61
C TYR A 243 13.78 -6.82 -10.98
N TYR A 244 12.48 -6.91 -11.24
CA TYR A 244 11.82 -8.15 -11.65
C TYR A 244 12.38 -8.70 -12.96
N ASN A 245 12.65 -7.83 -13.95
CA ASN A 245 13.22 -8.25 -15.23
C ASN A 245 14.66 -8.81 -15.10
N ARG A 246 15.41 -8.37 -14.10
CA ARG A 246 16.79 -8.85 -13.83
C ARG A 246 16.83 -10.02 -12.87
N THR A 247 15.76 -10.27 -12.13
CA THR A 247 15.66 -11.43 -11.24
C THR A 247 15.37 -12.67 -12.08
N ILE A 248 16.40 -13.49 -12.31
CA ILE A 248 16.29 -14.67 -13.18
C ILE A 248 15.97 -15.92 -12.36
N VAL A 249 14.88 -16.58 -12.72
CA VAL A 249 14.41 -17.82 -12.14
C VAL A 249 14.25 -18.85 -13.27
N ASP A 250 14.92 -19.99 -13.17
CA ASP A 250 14.93 -21.04 -14.19
C ASP A 250 15.27 -20.54 -15.62
N GLY A 251 16.20 -19.56 -15.69
CA GLY A 251 16.68 -18.97 -16.95
C GLY A 251 15.74 -17.93 -17.58
N GLN A 252 14.69 -17.52 -16.89
CA GLN A 252 13.71 -16.53 -17.33
C GLN A 252 13.57 -15.39 -16.30
N PRO A 253 13.19 -14.16 -16.70
CA PRO A 253 12.81 -13.12 -15.75
C PRO A 253 11.76 -13.62 -14.75
N PHE A 254 11.80 -13.09 -13.54
CA PHE A 254 10.82 -13.47 -12.49
C PHE A 254 9.37 -13.28 -12.97
N ALA A 255 8.51 -14.18 -12.55
CA ALA A 255 7.06 -14.05 -12.68
C ALA A 255 6.38 -14.73 -11.48
N ASP A 256 5.33 -14.12 -10.96
CA ASP A 256 4.52 -14.73 -9.90
C ASP A 256 3.73 -15.91 -10.41
N TYR A 257 3.29 -15.87 -11.66
CA TYR A 257 2.51 -16.92 -12.27
C TYR A 257 2.62 -16.91 -13.80
N THR A 258 2.16 -17.99 -14.40
CA THR A 258 2.03 -18.13 -15.85
C THR A 258 0.56 -18.38 -16.17
N ASN A 259 -0.03 -17.60 -17.05
CA ASN A 259 -1.39 -17.84 -17.52
C ASN A 259 -1.43 -19.19 -18.25
N PRO A 260 -2.28 -20.14 -17.83
CA PRO A 260 -2.23 -21.54 -18.32
C PRO A 260 -2.67 -21.70 -19.78
N ARG A 261 -3.43 -20.75 -20.33
CA ARG A 261 -3.93 -20.81 -21.70
C ARG A 261 -3.05 -20.05 -22.69
N SER A 262 -2.55 -18.91 -22.29
CA SER A 262 -1.72 -18.06 -23.16
C SER A 262 -0.22 -18.30 -23.02
N GLY A 263 0.23 -18.92 -21.93
CA GLY A 263 1.64 -19.09 -21.60
C GLY A 263 2.34 -17.80 -21.16
N VAL A 264 1.62 -16.68 -21.03
CA VAL A 264 2.19 -15.39 -20.62
C VAL A 264 2.58 -15.45 -19.16
N ARG A 265 3.83 -15.05 -18.90
CA ARG A 265 4.38 -14.91 -17.55
C ARG A 265 4.07 -13.52 -17.03
N GLN A 266 3.52 -13.43 -15.83
CA GLN A 266 3.05 -12.17 -15.27
C GLN A 266 3.58 -11.96 -13.85
N ILE A 267 3.88 -10.73 -13.52
CA ILE A 267 4.08 -10.27 -12.15
C ILE A 267 2.75 -9.71 -11.63
N LYS A 268 2.56 -9.74 -10.32
CA LYS A 268 1.46 -9.03 -9.65
C LYS A 268 2.05 -7.91 -8.81
N VAL A 269 1.37 -6.80 -8.78
CA VAL A 269 1.63 -5.72 -7.83
C VAL A 269 0.75 -5.97 -6.61
N GLN A 270 1.33 -5.82 -5.41
CA GLN A 270 0.63 -6.12 -4.16
C GLN A 270 0.07 -4.85 -3.52
N HIS A 271 0.77 -4.27 -2.59
CA HIS A 271 0.35 -3.17 -1.74
C HIS A 271 1.33 -1.98 -1.84
N PRO A 272 1.42 -1.28 -2.99
CA PRO A 272 2.42 -0.25 -3.22
C PRO A 272 2.08 1.10 -2.56
N GLU A 273 1.40 1.09 -1.41
CA GLU A 273 0.98 2.29 -0.72
C GLU A 273 2.18 3.08 -0.21
N PHE A 274 3.18 2.40 0.37
CA PHE A 274 4.40 3.04 0.85
C PHE A 274 5.20 3.66 -0.30
N GLU A 275 5.39 2.94 -1.40
CA GLU A 275 6.09 3.42 -2.58
C GLU A 275 5.36 4.61 -3.22
N THR A 276 4.04 4.58 -3.25
CA THR A 276 3.21 5.67 -3.77
C THR A 276 3.31 6.89 -2.87
N TYR A 277 3.25 6.70 -1.55
CA TYR A 277 3.33 7.78 -0.57
C TYR A 277 4.71 8.45 -0.56
N MET A 278 5.80 7.67 -0.60
CA MET A 278 7.17 8.16 -0.63
C MET A 278 7.61 8.61 -2.02
N GLY A 279 6.81 8.35 -3.05
CA GLY A 279 7.12 8.61 -4.45
C GLY A 279 7.31 10.08 -4.80
N GLU A 280 7.86 10.33 -5.98
CA GLU A 280 8.00 11.67 -6.54
C GLU A 280 6.61 12.28 -6.79
N GLY A 281 6.41 13.51 -6.35
CA GLY A 281 5.14 14.23 -6.45
C GLY A 281 4.21 14.08 -5.25
N SER A 282 4.51 13.22 -4.28
CA SER A 282 3.82 13.23 -2.99
C SER A 282 4.20 14.49 -2.20
N VAL A 283 3.22 15.33 -1.93
CA VAL A 283 3.42 16.59 -1.20
C VAL A 283 3.30 16.42 0.32
N HIS A 284 2.72 15.32 0.78
CA HIS A 284 2.45 15.07 2.20
C HIS A 284 3.61 14.38 2.93
N LYS A 285 4.45 13.62 2.23
CA LYS A 285 5.50 12.78 2.82
C LYS A 285 6.53 13.51 3.69
N ASP A 286 6.72 14.82 3.44
CA ASP A 286 7.68 15.64 4.17
C ASP A 286 7.03 16.37 5.37
N THR A 287 5.71 16.26 5.56
CA THR A 287 4.94 16.99 6.57
C THR A 287 4.12 16.06 7.46
N PHE A 288 3.56 15.00 6.90
CA PHE A 288 2.66 14.08 7.58
C PHE A 288 3.21 12.65 7.54
N THR A 289 2.63 11.79 8.36
CA THR A 289 2.87 10.34 8.37
C THR A 289 1.59 9.58 8.01
N CYS A 290 1.70 8.28 7.81
CA CYS A 290 0.50 7.44 7.60
C CYS A 290 -0.45 7.52 8.80
N ALA A 291 0.11 7.55 10.02
CA ALA A 291 -0.68 7.61 11.25
C ALA A 291 -1.46 8.93 11.39
N ASP A 292 -0.89 10.06 10.97
CA ASP A 292 -1.57 11.36 11.05
C ASP A 292 -2.90 11.39 10.29
N CYS A 293 -2.98 10.65 9.18
CA CYS A 293 -4.18 10.58 8.36
C CYS A 293 -5.12 9.42 8.73
N HIS A 294 -4.57 8.22 9.01
CA HIS A 294 -5.35 7.01 9.19
C HIS A 294 -5.63 6.63 10.65
N MET A 295 -4.94 7.26 11.60
CA MET A 295 -5.14 7.03 13.03
C MET A 295 -5.73 8.27 13.71
N GLY A 296 -5.07 9.41 13.61
CA GLY A 296 -5.59 10.67 14.11
C GLY A 296 -5.74 10.73 15.64
N GLU A 297 -5.88 11.96 16.15
CA GLU A 297 -6.20 12.18 17.57
C GLU A 297 -7.70 11.97 17.84
N ALA A 298 -8.00 11.38 18.99
CA ALA A 298 -9.34 11.28 19.55
C ALA A 298 -9.32 11.76 21.01
N VAL A 299 -10.50 12.08 21.54
CA VAL A 299 -10.65 12.59 22.90
C VAL A 299 -11.53 11.65 23.70
N ALA A 300 -11.01 11.12 24.79
CA ALA A 300 -11.73 10.26 25.73
C ALA A 300 -12.80 11.05 26.50
N ALA A 301 -13.70 10.33 27.16
CA ALA A 301 -14.79 10.94 27.93
C ALA A 301 -14.33 11.83 29.10
N ASP A 302 -13.13 11.59 29.60
CA ASP A 302 -12.50 12.40 30.68
C ASP A 302 -11.73 13.61 30.14
N GLY A 303 -11.66 13.78 28.81
CA GLY A 303 -10.94 14.86 28.14
C GLY A 303 -9.48 14.53 27.79
N THR A 304 -9.01 13.31 28.05
CA THR A 304 -7.66 12.87 27.66
C THR A 304 -7.58 12.63 26.15
N THR A 305 -6.52 13.15 25.51
CA THR A 305 -6.25 12.91 24.09
C THR A 305 -5.47 11.60 23.92
N TYR A 306 -5.84 10.83 22.91
CA TYR A 306 -5.15 9.59 22.54
C TYR A 306 -5.13 9.41 21.01
N ILE A 307 -4.24 8.55 20.49
CA ILE A 307 -4.20 8.20 19.06
C ILE A 307 -5.14 7.03 18.81
N SER A 308 -6.13 7.26 17.95
CA SER A 308 -7.12 6.25 17.59
C SER A 308 -6.51 5.13 16.74
N HIS A 309 -6.84 3.88 17.05
CA HIS A 309 -6.44 2.68 16.30
C HIS A 309 -7.60 2.08 15.50
N THR A 310 -8.53 2.93 15.03
CA THR A 310 -9.62 2.48 14.14
C THR A 310 -9.15 2.28 12.70
N TRP A 311 -8.01 2.85 12.31
CA TRP A 311 -7.48 2.81 10.93
C TRP A 311 -8.54 3.15 9.87
N MET A 312 -9.38 4.11 10.19
CA MET A 312 -10.48 4.52 9.33
C MET A 312 -10.01 5.30 8.10
N SER A 313 -10.91 5.49 7.15
CA SER A 313 -10.68 6.45 6.06
C SER A 313 -10.46 7.85 6.65
N PRO A 314 -9.44 8.59 6.22
CA PRO A 314 -9.28 10.00 6.64
C PRO A 314 -10.53 10.85 6.40
N LEU A 315 -11.32 10.56 5.36
CA LEU A 315 -12.56 11.28 5.05
C LEU A 315 -13.68 11.05 6.07
N ASP A 316 -13.59 9.99 6.88
CA ASP A 316 -14.56 9.67 7.92
C ASP A 316 -14.16 10.27 9.27
N ASN A 317 -12.97 10.89 9.37
CA ASN A 317 -12.50 11.58 10.56
C ASN A 317 -12.86 13.07 10.49
N GLU A 318 -13.98 13.47 11.09
CA GLU A 318 -14.48 14.84 11.05
C GLU A 318 -13.50 15.85 11.68
N ALA A 319 -12.80 15.48 12.75
CA ALA A 319 -11.82 16.33 13.41
C ALA A 319 -10.61 16.60 12.50
N LEU A 320 -10.09 15.58 11.85
CA LEU A 320 -9.00 15.70 10.88
C LEU A 320 -9.43 16.54 9.67
N MET A 321 -10.63 16.29 9.14
CA MET A 321 -11.15 16.98 7.96
C MET A 321 -11.39 18.47 8.22
N SER A 322 -11.97 18.83 9.37
CA SER A 322 -12.28 20.22 9.71
C SER A 322 -11.09 20.99 10.27
N GLY A 323 -10.09 20.30 10.81
CA GLY A 323 -8.86 20.85 11.33
C GLY A 323 -7.74 20.83 10.30
N THR A 324 -6.88 19.84 10.38
CA THR A 324 -5.62 19.74 9.61
C THR A 324 -5.82 19.83 8.10
N CYS A 325 -6.81 19.11 7.56
CA CYS A 325 -7.02 19.12 6.11
C CYS A 325 -7.53 20.46 5.60
N ALA A 326 -8.43 21.10 6.36
CA ALA A 326 -9.04 22.37 5.97
C ALA A 326 -8.07 23.56 5.95
N GLU A 327 -6.87 23.42 6.50
CA GLU A 327 -5.83 24.46 6.42
C GLU A 327 -5.34 24.67 4.98
N CYS A 328 -5.38 23.63 4.15
CA CYS A 328 -4.88 23.67 2.76
C CYS A 328 -5.97 23.32 1.73
N HIS A 329 -6.97 22.49 2.08
CA HIS A 329 -8.00 22.03 1.18
C HIS A 329 -9.35 22.70 1.45
N THR A 330 -10.03 23.14 0.38
CA THR A 330 -11.36 23.74 0.47
C THR A 330 -12.50 22.78 0.12
N ASP A 331 -12.21 21.74 -0.65
CA ASP A 331 -13.15 20.69 -1.04
C ASP A 331 -12.43 19.34 -1.18
N LEU A 332 -11.78 18.88 -0.11
CA LEU A 332 -11.00 17.64 -0.13
C LEU A 332 -11.85 16.42 -0.53
N VAL A 333 -13.10 16.34 -0.08
CA VAL A 333 -13.99 15.23 -0.44
C VAL A 333 -14.24 15.17 -1.94
N GLY A 334 -14.49 16.33 -2.57
CA GLY A 334 -14.66 16.43 -4.02
C GLY A 334 -13.39 16.08 -4.78
N GLU A 335 -12.24 16.57 -4.31
CA GLU A 335 -10.92 16.28 -4.90
C GLU A 335 -10.58 14.77 -4.83
N VAL A 336 -10.75 14.14 -3.68
CA VAL A 336 -10.49 12.70 -3.51
C VAL A 336 -11.44 11.86 -4.37
N ARG A 337 -12.73 12.17 -4.37
CA ARG A 337 -13.69 11.45 -5.23
C ARG A 337 -13.36 11.56 -6.71
N ALA A 338 -12.96 12.72 -7.18
CA ALA A 338 -12.56 12.92 -8.57
C ALA A 338 -11.33 12.07 -8.94
N ILE A 339 -10.35 11.96 -8.04
CA ILE A 339 -9.17 11.11 -8.21
C ILE A 339 -9.57 9.64 -8.24
N GLN A 340 -10.43 9.20 -7.32
CA GLN A 340 -10.91 7.83 -7.24
C GLN A 340 -11.68 7.43 -8.50
N GLU A 341 -12.63 8.25 -8.94
CA GLU A 341 -13.43 8.02 -10.17
C GLU A 341 -12.54 7.94 -11.42
N GLU A 342 -11.55 8.83 -11.56
CA GLU A 342 -10.64 8.80 -12.70
C GLU A 342 -9.71 7.57 -12.65
N THR A 343 -9.23 7.21 -11.48
CA THR A 343 -8.40 6.01 -11.28
C THR A 343 -9.19 4.74 -11.62
N GLU A 344 -10.40 4.63 -11.12
CA GLU A 344 -11.29 3.52 -11.42
C GLU A 344 -11.59 3.42 -12.91
N ARG A 345 -11.94 4.54 -13.54
CA ARG A 345 -12.19 4.61 -15.00
C ARG A 345 -10.97 4.12 -15.81
N ARG A 346 -9.76 4.51 -15.42
CA ARG A 346 -8.53 4.05 -16.08
C ARG A 346 -8.27 2.56 -15.85
N THR A 347 -8.50 2.08 -14.62
CA THR A 347 -8.37 0.67 -14.26
C THR A 347 -9.30 -0.20 -15.10
N TYR A 348 -10.57 0.18 -15.23
CA TYR A 348 -11.51 -0.51 -16.12
C TYR A 348 -11.04 -0.50 -17.58
N ALA A 349 -10.61 0.65 -18.10
CA ALA A 349 -10.18 0.76 -19.49
C ALA A 349 -8.96 -0.14 -19.78
N ILE A 350 -7.97 -0.16 -18.89
CA ILE A 350 -6.78 -1.02 -19.01
C ILE A 350 -7.15 -2.49 -18.84
N GLY A 351 -8.00 -2.82 -17.86
CA GLY A 351 -8.47 -4.17 -17.60
C GLY A 351 -9.15 -4.81 -18.81
N TYR A 352 -10.06 -4.10 -19.47
CA TYR A 352 -10.71 -4.58 -20.70
C TYR A 352 -9.76 -4.69 -21.89
N LEU A 353 -8.76 -3.81 -22.01
CA LEU A 353 -7.73 -3.95 -23.03
C LEU A 353 -6.88 -5.22 -22.79
N LEU A 354 -6.49 -5.48 -21.56
CA LEU A 354 -5.74 -6.68 -21.18
C LEU A 354 -6.55 -7.94 -21.39
N GLU A 355 -7.83 -7.96 -21.03
CA GLU A 355 -8.76 -9.05 -21.33
C GLU A 355 -8.80 -9.35 -22.82
N GLY A 356 -9.05 -8.34 -23.65
CA GLY A 356 -9.11 -8.50 -25.09
C GLY A 356 -7.80 -8.97 -25.73
N LEU A 357 -6.65 -8.55 -25.20
CA LEU A 357 -5.34 -9.01 -25.64
C LEU A 357 -5.08 -10.46 -25.20
N THR A 358 -5.42 -10.81 -23.96
CA THR A 358 -5.30 -12.16 -23.42
C THR A 358 -6.12 -13.14 -24.23
N GLU A 359 -7.38 -12.84 -24.53
CA GLU A 359 -8.23 -13.69 -25.35
C GLU A 359 -7.72 -13.86 -26.79
N LYS A 360 -7.21 -12.79 -27.42
CA LYS A 360 -6.59 -12.88 -28.75
C LYS A 360 -5.38 -13.79 -28.75
N LEU A 361 -4.52 -13.65 -27.75
CA LEU A 361 -3.33 -14.50 -27.62
C LEU A 361 -3.71 -15.96 -27.35
N VAL A 362 -4.67 -16.21 -26.47
CA VAL A 362 -5.20 -17.56 -26.22
C VAL A 362 -5.69 -18.20 -27.49
N LYS A 363 -6.49 -17.49 -28.32
CA LYS A 363 -6.96 -17.99 -29.62
C LYS A 363 -5.81 -18.30 -30.58
N ALA A 364 -4.77 -17.46 -30.62
CA ALA A 364 -3.59 -17.70 -31.46
C ALA A 364 -2.78 -18.91 -31.00
N VAL A 365 -2.65 -19.16 -29.70
CA VAL A 365 -2.01 -20.35 -29.14
C VAL A 365 -2.85 -21.60 -29.45
N GLU A 366 -4.15 -21.58 -29.19
CA GLU A 366 -5.06 -22.71 -29.43
C GLU A 366 -5.20 -23.08 -30.93
N SER A 367 -5.06 -22.10 -31.84
CA SER A 367 -5.05 -22.33 -33.29
C SER A 367 -3.70 -22.80 -33.85
N GLY A 368 -2.62 -22.74 -33.05
CA GLY A 368 -1.27 -23.07 -33.48
C GLY A 368 -0.59 -21.98 -34.30
N GLU A 369 -1.15 -20.76 -34.35
CA GLU A 369 -0.49 -19.60 -34.97
C GLU A 369 0.68 -19.11 -34.13
N TYR A 370 0.64 -19.41 -32.83
CA TYR A 370 1.68 -19.01 -31.87
C TYR A 370 2.09 -20.23 -31.03
N THR A 371 3.41 -20.49 -30.92
CA THR A 371 3.99 -21.63 -30.19
C THR A 371 5.07 -21.17 -29.22
#